data_025b4825bf847824df713be2c47d5ecb
#
_entry.id   025b4825bf847824df713be2c47d5ecb
#
_cell.length_a   1.000
_cell.length_b   1.000
_cell.length_c   1.000
_cell.angle_alpha   90.00
_cell.angle_beta   90.00
_cell.angle_gamma   90.00
#
_symmetry.space_group_name_H-M   'P 1'
#
loop_
_entity.id
_entity.type
_entity.pdbx_description
1 polymer ?
#
loop_
_entity_poly.entity_id
_entity_poly.type
_entity_poly.pdbx_seq_one_letter_code
_entity_poly.pdbx_strand_id
1 'polypeptide(L)'
;TPLRSSAASDVYKRQVDEHTIQVIGILHDIESGKLAETAPVASKVMPEIESRRALFVAALLHDMAKGRGGDHSILGAELALEMCPRLGLSPEETETVSWLVCHHLLMSKTAFRYDLNDPKTIEDFATIVQSPERLKLLLVLTVADIRGVGPTVWNGWKAALMRDLYFQADAVLRGADAGVIALRSSTDAQQAAFTGLTGWTAAEFSAYTANLPRPYWTGFDADVHIRHAEMARRFRQLDEPLLIDFRQDPARKVTELTVFSIDDAGLFSRIAGAVAGLGINIAGARITTCLDGSVLDVFMLQTSDNQIIADEALLDRLGASIASAANSTSRPQAALRERWQSLPERVRHMPVPSRVMLSNKISSTHTVVEVNGRDFPGLLFRITKALAELGLQIQTATVSTYGERVVDVFYVKDLFGLQVHNEARLDVIRTRLLQVFDHVSEAAE
;
A
#
# COMPACT_ATOMS: atom_id res chain seq x y z
N THR A 1 35.59 22.81 -12.39
CA THR A 1 35.36 21.37 -12.20
C THR A 1 34.03 20.93 -12.78
N PRO A 2 33.87 20.90 -14.12
CA PRO A 2 32.62 20.51 -14.78
C PRO A 2 32.48 18.98 -15.07
N LEU A 3 33.49 18.15 -14.80
CA LEU A 3 33.55 16.76 -15.25
C LEU A 3 32.77 15.75 -14.38
N ARG A 4 32.34 16.10 -13.17
CA ARG A 4 31.50 15.22 -12.31
C ARG A 4 30.00 15.22 -12.67
N SER A 5 29.53 16.25 -13.35
CA SER A 5 28.14 16.38 -13.79
C SER A 5 27.78 15.50 -14.99
N SER A 6 28.74 15.28 -15.92
CA SER A 6 28.48 14.50 -17.13
C SER A 6 28.40 12.99 -16.88
N ALA A 7 29.28 12.43 -16.07
CA ALA A 7 29.30 10.98 -15.79
C ALA A 7 28.05 10.52 -15.01
N ALA A 8 27.59 11.31 -14.02
CA ALA A 8 26.34 11.00 -13.31
C ALA A 8 25.12 11.12 -14.23
N SER A 9 25.10 12.13 -15.13
CA SER A 9 24.06 12.28 -16.16
C SER A 9 24.05 11.12 -17.16
N ASP A 10 25.21 10.63 -17.56
CA ASP A 10 25.32 9.53 -18.53
C ASP A 10 24.93 8.18 -17.93
N VAL A 11 25.27 7.92 -16.67
CA VAL A 11 24.81 6.73 -15.93
C VAL A 11 23.29 6.77 -15.78
N TYR A 12 22.73 7.91 -15.45
CA TYR A 12 21.27 8.08 -15.28
C TYR A 12 20.52 7.90 -16.62
N LYS A 13 21.04 8.42 -17.73
CA LYS A 13 20.47 8.23 -19.07
C LYS A 13 20.47 6.76 -19.48
N ARG A 14 21.57 6.03 -19.26
CA ARG A 14 21.64 4.60 -19.56
C ARG A 14 20.63 3.78 -18.76
N GLN A 15 20.37 4.14 -17.52
CA GLN A 15 19.32 3.48 -16.70
C GLN A 15 17.92 3.70 -17.28
N VAL A 16 17.62 4.89 -17.80
CA VAL A 16 16.32 5.18 -18.45
C VAL A 16 16.19 4.40 -19.76
N ASP A 17 17.23 4.33 -20.59
CA ASP A 17 17.21 3.63 -21.88
C ASP A 17 17.01 2.12 -21.68
N GLU A 18 17.77 1.51 -20.76
CA GLU A 18 17.64 0.09 -20.43
C GLU A 18 16.26 -0.24 -19.85
N HIS A 19 15.76 0.60 -18.95
CA HIS A 19 14.43 0.45 -18.39
C HIS A 19 13.34 0.50 -19.47
N THR A 20 13.40 1.47 -20.36
CA THR A 20 12.44 1.62 -21.47
C THR A 20 12.42 0.39 -22.36
N ILE A 21 13.59 -0.15 -22.72
CA ILE A 21 13.69 -1.38 -23.53
C ILE A 21 13.07 -2.57 -22.78
N GLN A 22 13.32 -2.70 -21.49
CA GLN A 22 12.72 -3.74 -20.65
C GLN A 22 11.20 -3.62 -20.59
N VAL A 23 10.67 -2.41 -20.40
CA VAL A 23 9.21 -2.15 -20.38
C VAL A 23 8.57 -2.59 -21.70
N ILE A 24 9.15 -2.25 -22.84
CA ILE A 24 8.66 -2.68 -24.18
C ILE A 24 8.72 -4.20 -24.32
N GLY A 25 9.80 -4.84 -23.84
CA GLY A 25 9.91 -6.30 -23.82
C GLY A 25 8.85 -6.97 -22.98
N ILE A 26 8.55 -6.41 -21.81
CA ILE A 26 7.49 -6.90 -20.91
C ILE A 26 6.11 -6.72 -21.53
N LEU A 27 5.84 -5.61 -22.23
CA LEU A 27 4.59 -5.43 -22.98
C LEU A 27 4.41 -6.53 -24.01
N HIS A 28 5.46 -6.89 -24.73
CA HIS A 28 5.43 -8.02 -25.69
C HIS A 28 5.19 -9.36 -24.98
N ASP A 29 5.79 -9.58 -23.81
CA ASP A 29 5.57 -10.80 -23.03
C ASP A 29 4.16 -10.89 -22.43
N ILE A 30 3.54 -9.76 -22.07
CA ILE A 30 2.11 -9.70 -21.70
C ILE A 30 1.25 -10.06 -22.91
N GLU A 31 1.50 -9.42 -24.07
CA GLU A 31 0.76 -9.63 -25.31
C GLU A 31 0.85 -11.08 -25.81
N SER A 32 2.01 -11.69 -25.72
CA SER A 32 2.24 -13.09 -26.13
C SER A 32 1.73 -14.13 -25.11
N GLY A 33 1.18 -13.69 -23.97
CA GLY A 33 0.64 -14.55 -22.91
C GLY A 33 1.70 -15.20 -22.00
N LYS A 34 2.97 -14.92 -22.18
CA LYS A 34 4.04 -15.48 -21.34
C LYS A 34 3.92 -15.07 -19.86
N LEU A 35 3.24 -13.98 -19.59
CA LEU A 35 3.03 -13.47 -18.23
C LEU A 35 1.63 -13.74 -17.69
N ALA A 36 0.85 -14.64 -18.33
CA ALA A 36 -0.53 -14.95 -17.92
C ALA A 36 -0.65 -15.42 -16.47
N GLU A 37 0.32 -16.18 -15.95
CA GLU A 37 0.32 -16.64 -14.56
C GLU A 37 0.70 -15.55 -13.57
N THR A 38 1.62 -14.65 -13.92
CA THR A 38 2.20 -13.65 -13.00
C THR A 38 1.61 -12.25 -13.14
N ALA A 39 0.88 -11.99 -14.23
CA ALA A 39 0.13 -10.77 -14.50
C ALA A 39 -1.21 -11.08 -15.20
N PRO A 40 -2.09 -11.90 -14.59
CA PRO A 40 -3.26 -12.46 -15.26
C PRO A 40 -4.23 -11.40 -15.77
N VAL A 41 -4.46 -10.32 -15.02
CA VAL A 41 -5.39 -9.26 -15.44
C VAL A 41 -4.84 -8.49 -16.64
N ALA A 42 -3.56 -8.09 -16.60
CA ALA A 42 -2.94 -7.40 -17.74
C ALA A 42 -2.93 -8.27 -19.00
N SER A 43 -2.62 -9.56 -18.88
CA SER A 43 -2.62 -10.49 -20.02
C SER A 43 -4.03 -10.73 -20.58
N LYS A 44 -5.07 -10.75 -19.72
CA LYS A 44 -6.46 -10.86 -20.15
C LYS A 44 -6.94 -9.59 -20.86
N VAL A 45 -6.55 -8.43 -20.38
CA VAL A 45 -6.99 -7.12 -20.87
C VAL A 45 -6.25 -6.72 -22.15
N MET A 46 -5.00 -7.14 -22.33
CA MET A 46 -4.16 -6.75 -23.47
C MET A 46 -4.81 -6.97 -24.84
N PRO A 47 -5.47 -8.10 -25.14
CA PRO A 47 -6.16 -8.32 -26.42
C PRO A 47 -7.38 -7.42 -26.63
N GLU A 48 -7.93 -6.82 -25.57
CA GLU A 48 -9.09 -5.94 -25.62
C GLU A 48 -8.73 -4.46 -25.83
N ILE A 49 -7.42 -4.13 -25.90
CA ILE A 49 -6.93 -2.77 -26.12
C ILE A 49 -7.09 -2.39 -27.58
N GLU A 50 -7.80 -1.30 -27.83
CA GLU A 50 -8.01 -0.75 -29.17
C GLU A 50 -6.78 0.04 -29.66
N SER A 51 -6.19 0.84 -28.78
CA SER A 51 -5.08 1.75 -29.09
C SER A 51 -3.70 1.12 -28.82
N ARG A 52 -3.47 -0.12 -29.33
CA ARG A 52 -2.21 -0.85 -29.12
C ARG A 52 -0.96 -0.03 -29.46
N ARG A 53 -0.98 0.67 -30.61
CA ARG A 53 0.16 1.50 -31.05
C ARG A 53 0.45 2.62 -30.05
N ALA A 54 -0.58 3.28 -29.55
CA ALA A 54 -0.44 4.32 -28.52
C ALA A 54 0.19 3.76 -27.23
N LEU A 55 -0.16 2.55 -26.79
CA LEU A 55 0.43 1.89 -25.63
C LEU A 55 1.95 1.73 -25.76
N PHE A 56 2.43 1.19 -26.89
CA PHE A 56 3.86 0.96 -27.10
C PHE A 56 4.64 2.27 -27.26
N VAL A 57 4.04 3.29 -27.89
CA VAL A 57 4.67 4.61 -27.99
C VAL A 57 4.67 5.31 -26.62
N ALA A 58 3.62 5.18 -25.82
CA ALA A 58 3.61 5.68 -24.45
C ALA A 58 4.70 5.01 -23.58
N ALA A 59 4.88 3.70 -23.70
CA ALA A 59 5.96 2.99 -23.04
C ALA A 59 7.36 3.49 -23.46
N LEU A 60 7.53 3.85 -24.73
CA LEU A 60 8.78 4.43 -25.21
C LEU A 60 9.03 5.83 -24.60
N LEU A 61 8.00 6.61 -24.39
CA LEU A 61 8.10 8.04 -24.04
C LEU A 61 7.93 8.34 -22.53
N HIS A 62 7.40 7.41 -21.73
CA HIS A 62 6.92 7.69 -20.36
C HIS A 62 8.00 8.31 -19.44
N ASP A 63 9.24 7.91 -19.58
CA ASP A 63 10.37 8.36 -18.77
C ASP A 63 11.36 9.29 -19.51
N MET A 64 11.10 9.68 -20.77
CA MET A 64 12.04 10.47 -21.59
C MET A 64 12.41 11.83 -21.00
N ALA A 65 11.57 12.42 -20.20
CA ALA A 65 11.85 13.70 -19.53
C ALA A 65 12.52 13.56 -18.17
N LYS A 66 12.80 12.34 -17.71
CA LYS A 66 13.41 12.07 -16.40
C LYS A 66 14.81 12.69 -16.32
N GLY A 67 15.09 13.39 -15.22
CA GLY A 67 16.37 14.08 -15.01
C GLY A 67 16.49 15.47 -15.65
N ARG A 68 15.45 16.02 -16.32
CA ARG A 68 15.50 17.37 -16.93
C ARG A 68 15.10 18.49 -15.97
N GLY A 69 14.77 18.18 -14.71
CA GLY A 69 14.22 19.13 -13.74
C GLY A 69 12.72 19.33 -13.92
N GLY A 70 11.99 19.56 -12.81
CA GLY A 70 10.52 19.61 -12.82
C GLY A 70 9.86 18.23 -12.78
N ASP A 71 8.56 18.18 -13.05
CA ASP A 71 7.80 16.93 -13.12
C ASP A 71 7.99 16.28 -14.50
N HIS A 72 8.68 15.14 -14.52
CA HIS A 72 9.01 14.42 -15.76
C HIS A 72 7.76 13.91 -16.49
N SER A 73 6.66 13.64 -15.78
CA SER A 73 5.40 13.18 -16.38
C SER A 73 4.74 14.28 -17.19
N ILE A 74 4.73 15.52 -16.66
CA ILE A 74 4.20 16.70 -17.35
C ILE A 74 5.08 17.04 -18.55
N LEU A 75 6.39 17.16 -18.34
CA LEU A 75 7.33 17.46 -19.42
C LEU A 75 7.35 16.37 -20.50
N GLY A 76 7.21 15.10 -20.10
CA GLY A 76 7.11 13.97 -21.02
C GLY A 76 5.83 14.02 -21.87
N ALA A 77 4.71 14.42 -21.28
CA ALA A 77 3.45 14.59 -21.98
C ALA A 77 3.51 15.69 -23.05
N GLU A 78 4.16 16.82 -22.73
CA GLU A 78 4.42 17.91 -23.70
C GLU A 78 5.30 17.42 -24.86
N LEU A 79 6.37 16.70 -24.57
CA LEU A 79 7.23 16.09 -25.59
C LEU A 79 6.47 15.08 -26.46
N ALA A 80 5.54 14.31 -25.89
CA ALA A 80 4.72 13.37 -26.64
C ALA A 80 3.84 14.08 -27.68
N LEU A 81 3.25 15.24 -27.36
CA LEU A 81 2.47 16.05 -28.30
C LEU A 81 3.30 16.50 -29.52
N GLU A 82 4.60 16.73 -29.35
CA GLU A 82 5.48 17.11 -30.45
C GLU A 82 6.01 15.92 -31.26
N MET A 83 6.28 14.78 -30.56
CA MET A 83 6.93 13.63 -31.17
C MET A 83 5.95 12.69 -31.87
N CYS A 84 4.76 12.46 -31.30
CA CYS A 84 3.81 11.47 -31.84
C CYS A 84 3.36 11.76 -33.28
N PRO A 85 3.04 13.02 -33.70
CA PRO A 85 2.75 13.31 -35.09
C PRO A 85 3.92 12.99 -36.02
N ARG A 86 5.15 13.18 -35.59
CA ARG A 86 6.37 12.85 -36.36
C ARG A 86 6.59 11.34 -36.50
N LEU A 87 6.04 10.55 -35.56
CA LEU A 87 6.00 9.08 -35.62
C LEU A 87 4.80 8.54 -36.39
N GLY A 88 3.98 9.44 -36.96
CA GLY A 88 2.83 9.09 -37.79
C GLY A 88 1.58 8.68 -37.00
N LEU A 89 1.46 9.09 -35.73
CA LEU A 89 0.27 8.87 -34.91
C LEU A 89 -0.84 9.87 -35.32
N SER A 90 -2.09 9.42 -35.21
CA SER A 90 -3.24 10.32 -35.38
C SER A 90 -3.35 11.31 -34.20
N PRO A 91 -4.17 12.38 -34.33
CA PRO A 91 -4.41 13.29 -33.22
C PRO A 91 -4.96 12.59 -31.96
N GLU A 92 -5.85 11.62 -32.13
CA GLU A 92 -6.46 10.83 -31.05
C GLU A 92 -5.43 9.92 -30.36
N GLU A 93 -4.58 9.27 -31.16
CA GLU A 93 -3.47 8.46 -30.62
C GLU A 93 -2.44 9.35 -29.89
N THR A 94 -2.14 10.53 -30.44
CA THR A 94 -1.23 11.50 -29.84
C THR A 94 -1.74 11.99 -28.48
N GLU A 95 -3.02 12.29 -28.38
CA GLU A 95 -3.68 12.65 -27.12
C GLU A 95 -3.58 11.50 -26.10
N THR A 96 -3.90 10.28 -26.54
CA THR A 96 -3.84 9.08 -25.69
C THR A 96 -2.42 8.83 -25.17
N VAL A 97 -1.40 8.96 -26.02
CA VAL A 97 0.02 8.83 -25.58
C VAL A 97 0.38 9.90 -24.58
N SER A 98 0.07 11.17 -24.87
CA SER A 98 0.36 12.29 -23.97
C SER A 98 -0.31 12.09 -22.62
N TRP A 99 -1.59 11.66 -22.60
CA TRP A 99 -2.31 11.37 -21.38
C TRP A 99 -1.67 10.21 -20.58
N LEU A 100 -1.29 9.10 -21.25
CA LEU A 100 -0.63 7.97 -20.62
C LEU A 100 0.70 8.37 -20.00
N VAL A 101 1.53 9.13 -20.72
CA VAL A 101 2.82 9.64 -20.21
C VAL A 101 2.60 10.54 -18.99
N CYS A 102 1.62 11.45 -19.04
CA CYS A 102 1.28 12.31 -17.91
C CYS A 102 0.86 11.52 -16.66
N HIS A 103 0.12 10.44 -16.85
CA HIS A 103 -0.53 9.69 -15.78
C HIS A 103 0.07 8.30 -15.51
N HIS A 104 1.24 7.94 -16.08
CA HIS A 104 1.81 6.60 -15.94
C HIS A 104 2.02 6.15 -14.50
N LEU A 105 2.25 7.07 -13.56
CA LEU A 105 2.39 6.79 -12.13
C LEU A 105 1.06 6.81 -11.36
N LEU A 106 -0.06 7.21 -11.97
CA LEU A 106 -1.33 7.40 -11.28
C LEU A 106 -1.84 6.11 -10.64
N MET A 107 -1.86 5.01 -11.40
CA MET A 107 -2.41 3.75 -10.92
C MET A 107 -1.55 3.14 -9.80
N SER A 108 -0.24 3.13 -9.96
CA SER A 108 0.67 2.64 -8.91
C SER A 108 0.61 3.49 -7.64
N LYS A 109 0.53 4.82 -7.80
CA LYS A 109 0.36 5.74 -6.67
C LYS A 109 -0.96 5.47 -5.94
N THR A 110 -2.07 5.32 -6.66
CA THR A 110 -3.38 5.06 -6.05
C THR A 110 -3.39 3.69 -5.36
N ALA A 111 -2.97 2.62 -6.05
CA ALA A 111 -3.02 1.26 -5.52
C ALA A 111 -2.12 1.04 -4.30
N PHE A 112 -0.94 1.69 -4.25
CA PHE A 112 0.06 1.41 -3.23
C PHE A 112 0.13 2.44 -2.09
N ARG A 113 -0.66 3.50 -2.16
CA ARG A 113 -0.65 4.56 -1.14
C ARG A 113 -2.02 4.83 -0.53
N TYR A 114 -3.11 4.56 -1.26
CA TYR A 114 -4.43 4.93 -0.79
C TYR A 114 -5.28 3.71 -0.40
N ASP A 115 -6.23 3.92 0.49
CA ASP A 115 -7.16 2.86 0.88
C ASP A 115 -8.18 2.64 -0.25
N LEU A 116 -8.08 1.48 -0.89
CA LEU A 116 -8.99 1.09 -1.98
C LEU A 116 -10.41 0.75 -1.51
N ASN A 117 -10.64 0.68 -0.19
CA ASN A 117 -11.96 0.49 0.39
C ASN A 117 -12.66 1.82 0.72
N ASP A 118 -11.96 2.95 0.59
CA ASP A 118 -12.59 4.27 0.62
C ASP A 118 -13.21 4.54 -0.77
N PRO A 119 -14.55 4.63 -0.91
CA PRO A 119 -15.20 4.90 -2.20
C PRO A 119 -14.66 6.13 -2.89
N LYS A 120 -14.29 7.16 -2.11
CA LYS A 120 -13.71 8.39 -2.66
C LYS A 120 -12.40 8.15 -3.40
N THR A 121 -11.55 7.23 -2.94
CA THR A 121 -10.31 6.86 -3.65
C THR A 121 -10.62 6.35 -5.05
N ILE A 122 -11.63 5.51 -5.20
CA ILE A 122 -12.02 4.93 -6.49
C ILE A 122 -12.67 5.98 -7.40
N GLU A 123 -13.54 6.82 -6.84
CA GLU A 123 -14.21 7.91 -7.58
C GLU A 123 -13.21 8.93 -8.11
N ASP A 124 -12.28 9.39 -7.27
CA ASP A 124 -11.23 10.34 -7.66
C ASP A 124 -10.33 9.74 -8.76
N PHE A 125 -9.95 8.48 -8.63
CA PHE A 125 -9.17 7.76 -9.64
C PHE A 125 -9.95 7.63 -10.96
N ALA A 126 -11.20 7.17 -10.94
CA ALA A 126 -12.05 7.03 -12.11
C ALA A 126 -12.31 8.37 -12.81
N THR A 127 -12.45 9.46 -12.04
CA THR A 127 -12.62 10.82 -12.56
C THR A 127 -11.42 11.28 -13.40
N ILE A 128 -10.20 10.88 -13.04
CA ILE A 128 -8.98 11.19 -13.80
C ILE A 128 -8.86 10.27 -15.02
N VAL A 129 -9.17 8.98 -14.86
CA VAL A 129 -9.04 7.97 -15.94
C VAL A 129 -10.08 8.17 -17.04
N GLN A 130 -11.32 8.49 -16.70
CA GLN A 130 -12.44 8.89 -17.58
C GLN A 130 -13.01 7.81 -18.49
N SER A 131 -12.25 6.78 -18.89
CA SER A 131 -12.78 5.77 -19.80
C SER A 131 -12.22 4.36 -19.53
N PRO A 132 -12.99 3.29 -19.83
CA PRO A 132 -12.49 1.92 -19.71
C PRO A 132 -11.27 1.64 -20.60
N GLU A 133 -11.15 2.27 -21.77
CA GLU A 133 -9.99 2.10 -22.65
C GLU A 133 -8.71 2.67 -22.01
N ARG A 134 -8.77 3.91 -21.47
CA ARG A 134 -7.65 4.49 -20.73
C ARG A 134 -7.28 3.67 -19.50
N LEU A 135 -8.27 3.09 -18.80
CA LEU A 135 -8.03 2.22 -17.66
C LEU A 135 -7.25 0.95 -18.06
N LYS A 136 -7.63 0.29 -19.17
CA LYS A 136 -6.91 -0.88 -19.70
C LYS A 136 -5.47 -0.53 -20.08
N LEU A 137 -5.30 0.55 -20.85
CA LEU A 137 -3.98 1.05 -21.26
C LEU A 137 -3.09 1.36 -20.06
N LEU A 138 -3.63 2.07 -19.06
CA LEU A 138 -2.89 2.46 -17.86
C LEU A 138 -2.51 1.24 -17.00
N LEU A 139 -3.40 0.25 -16.87
CA LEU A 139 -3.08 -1.00 -16.16
C LEU A 139 -1.89 -1.71 -16.80
N VAL A 140 -1.96 -1.93 -18.12
CA VAL A 140 -0.92 -2.70 -18.82
C VAL A 140 0.41 -1.95 -18.82
N LEU A 141 0.40 -0.63 -19.03
CA LEU A 141 1.59 0.22 -18.95
C LEU A 141 2.20 0.17 -17.53
N THR A 142 1.38 0.33 -16.49
CA THR A 142 1.86 0.33 -15.09
C THR A 142 2.45 -1.02 -14.68
N VAL A 143 1.84 -2.13 -15.10
CA VAL A 143 2.39 -3.48 -14.85
C VAL A 143 3.74 -3.66 -15.53
N ALA A 144 3.86 -3.21 -16.79
CA ALA A 144 5.11 -3.30 -17.53
C ALA A 144 6.20 -2.41 -16.93
N ASP A 145 5.88 -1.19 -16.56
CA ASP A 145 6.79 -0.23 -15.91
C ASP A 145 7.36 -0.78 -14.59
N ILE A 146 6.49 -1.21 -13.66
CA ILE A 146 6.94 -1.75 -12.36
C ILE A 146 7.81 -2.99 -12.53
N ARG A 147 7.46 -3.88 -13.45
CA ARG A 147 8.26 -5.09 -13.72
C ARG A 147 9.59 -4.76 -14.40
N GLY A 148 9.63 -3.70 -15.20
CA GLY A 148 10.83 -3.17 -15.85
C GLY A 148 11.88 -2.63 -14.88
N VAL A 149 11.49 -2.28 -13.65
CA VAL A 149 12.44 -1.86 -12.61
C VAL A 149 13.29 -3.04 -12.09
N GLY A 150 12.72 -4.25 -12.05
CA GLY A 150 13.42 -5.45 -11.63
C GLY A 150 12.51 -6.54 -11.03
N PRO A 151 13.02 -7.77 -10.92
CA PRO A 151 12.22 -8.95 -10.56
C PRO A 151 11.71 -8.92 -9.12
N THR A 152 12.33 -8.15 -8.23
CA THR A 152 11.93 -8.05 -6.81
C THR A 152 10.91 -6.95 -6.56
N VAL A 153 10.69 -6.04 -7.52
CA VAL A 153 9.79 -4.89 -7.34
C VAL A 153 8.32 -5.28 -7.52
N TRP A 154 8.05 -6.23 -8.42
CA TRP A 154 6.72 -6.81 -8.61
C TRP A 154 6.54 -8.03 -7.70
N ASN A 155 5.49 -8.05 -6.89
CA ASN A 155 5.12 -9.17 -6.03
C ASN A 155 3.61 -9.41 -6.03
N GLY A 156 3.16 -10.52 -5.43
CA GLY A 156 1.74 -10.91 -5.37
C GLY A 156 0.87 -9.88 -4.66
N TRP A 157 1.38 -9.20 -3.62
CA TRP A 157 0.67 -8.14 -2.92
C TRP A 157 0.34 -6.96 -3.83
N LYS A 158 1.35 -6.44 -4.55
CA LYS A 158 1.15 -5.36 -5.53
C LYS A 158 0.21 -5.76 -6.66
N ALA A 159 0.33 -7.01 -7.14
CA ALA A 159 -0.56 -7.54 -8.16
C ALA A 159 -2.01 -7.57 -7.70
N ALA A 160 -2.27 -7.96 -6.44
CA ALA A 160 -3.62 -7.96 -5.86
C ALA A 160 -4.19 -6.54 -5.77
N LEU A 161 -3.44 -5.58 -5.22
CA LEU A 161 -3.88 -4.19 -5.12
C LEU A 161 -4.20 -3.57 -6.50
N MET A 162 -3.36 -3.84 -7.51
CA MET A 162 -3.61 -3.36 -8.88
C MET A 162 -4.87 -3.97 -9.49
N ARG A 163 -5.10 -5.27 -9.26
CA ARG A 163 -6.30 -5.99 -9.68
C ARG A 163 -7.55 -5.38 -9.04
N ASP A 164 -7.51 -5.17 -7.73
CA ASP A 164 -8.64 -4.67 -6.96
C ASP A 164 -9.00 -3.24 -7.40
N LEU A 165 -8.01 -2.36 -7.59
CA LEU A 165 -8.23 -1.02 -8.14
C LEU A 165 -8.84 -1.07 -9.55
N TYR A 166 -8.32 -1.95 -10.41
CA TYR A 166 -8.81 -2.08 -11.79
C TYR A 166 -10.30 -2.44 -11.83
N PHE A 167 -10.72 -3.49 -11.13
CA PHE A 167 -12.12 -3.94 -11.18
C PHE A 167 -13.09 -2.95 -10.55
N GLN A 168 -12.72 -2.31 -9.45
CA GLN A 168 -13.56 -1.28 -8.83
C GLN A 168 -13.70 -0.05 -9.74
N ALA A 169 -12.60 0.43 -10.32
CA ALA A 169 -12.63 1.56 -11.23
C ALA A 169 -13.39 1.25 -12.53
N ASP A 170 -13.24 0.05 -13.11
CA ASP A 170 -13.99 -0.36 -14.30
C ASP A 170 -15.51 -0.34 -14.06
N ALA A 171 -15.94 -0.81 -12.88
CA ALA A 171 -17.35 -0.76 -12.50
C ALA A 171 -17.88 0.68 -12.40
N VAL A 172 -17.12 1.60 -11.78
CA VAL A 172 -17.49 3.02 -11.69
C VAL A 172 -17.52 3.67 -13.06
N LEU A 173 -16.53 3.42 -13.92
CA LEU A 173 -16.47 3.96 -15.30
C LEU A 173 -17.62 3.45 -16.18
N ARG A 174 -18.21 2.31 -15.85
CA ARG A 174 -19.42 1.77 -16.49
C ARG A 174 -20.71 2.28 -15.87
N GLY A 175 -20.64 3.24 -14.96
CA GLY A 175 -21.79 3.93 -14.38
C GLY A 175 -22.30 3.35 -13.05
N ALA A 176 -21.55 2.47 -12.40
CA ALA A 176 -21.89 2.04 -11.05
C ALA A 176 -21.45 3.10 -10.03
N ASP A 177 -22.26 3.31 -9.00
CA ASP A 177 -21.93 4.17 -7.85
C ASP A 177 -20.96 3.44 -6.92
N ALA A 178 -19.83 4.06 -6.58
CA ALA A 178 -18.80 3.44 -5.75
C ALA A 178 -19.31 3.09 -4.35
N GLY A 179 -20.17 3.92 -3.76
CA GLY A 179 -20.81 3.63 -2.48
C GLY A 179 -21.77 2.46 -2.55
N VAL A 180 -22.51 2.32 -3.66
CA VAL A 180 -23.42 1.17 -3.92
C VAL A 180 -22.59 -0.09 -4.14
N ILE A 181 -21.46 -0.02 -4.85
CA ILE A 181 -20.55 -1.16 -5.01
C ILE A 181 -20.06 -1.62 -3.62
N ALA A 182 -19.55 -0.71 -2.81
CA ALA A 182 -19.07 -1.02 -1.47
C ALA A 182 -20.17 -1.63 -0.57
N LEU A 183 -21.39 -1.09 -0.66
CA LEU A 183 -22.54 -1.64 0.10
C LEU A 183 -22.90 -3.05 -0.33
N ARG A 184 -22.96 -3.33 -1.64
CA ARG A 184 -23.24 -4.68 -2.18
C ARG A 184 -22.13 -5.64 -1.79
N SER A 185 -20.87 -5.27 -2.00
CA SER A 185 -19.72 -6.09 -1.62
C SER A 185 -19.72 -6.43 -0.13
N SER A 186 -20.08 -5.48 0.73
CA SER A 186 -20.24 -5.72 2.18
C SER A 186 -21.34 -6.74 2.49
N THR A 187 -22.50 -6.63 1.83
CA THR A 187 -23.63 -7.56 2.03
C THR A 187 -23.29 -8.96 1.52
N ASP A 188 -22.68 -9.04 0.34
CA ASP A 188 -22.26 -10.32 -0.26
C ASP A 188 -21.18 -11.00 0.59
N ALA A 189 -20.23 -10.24 1.13
CA ALA A 189 -19.20 -10.74 2.04
C ALA A 189 -19.80 -11.29 3.34
N GLN A 190 -20.79 -10.60 3.95
CA GLN A 190 -21.50 -11.08 5.13
C GLN A 190 -22.26 -12.38 4.82
N GLN A 191 -22.97 -12.45 3.72
CA GLN A 191 -23.70 -13.64 3.32
C GLN A 191 -22.76 -14.84 3.05
N ALA A 192 -21.65 -14.60 2.37
CA ALA A 192 -20.64 -15.62 2.11
C ALA A 192 -20.00 -16.12 3.41
N ALA A 193 -19.65 -15.22 4.32
CA ALA A 193 -19.11 -15.58 5.63
C ALA A 193 -20.12 -16.41 6.44
N PHE A 194 -21.37 -15.97 6.52
CA PHE A 194 -22.40 -16.70 7.25
C PHE A 194 -22.63 -18.13 6.69
N THR A 195 -22.60 -18.26 5.37
CA THR A 195 -22.77 -19.57 4.70
C THR A 195 -21.61 -20.52 5.02
N GLY A 196 -20.40 -20.00 5.20
CA GLY A 196 -19.21 -20.81 5.55
C GLY A 196 -19.07 -21.13 7.04
N LEU A 197 -19.81 -20.43 7.92
CA LEU A 197 -19.72 -20.61 9.37
C LEU A 197 -20.56 -21.81 9.84
N THR A 198 -19.89 -22.82 10.40
CA THR A 198 -20.56 -24.00 10.93
C THR A 198 -20.96 -23.79 12.40
N GLY A 199 -22.22 -24.14 12.71
CA GLY A 199 -22.72 -24.09 14.10
C GLY A 199 -22.96 -22.69 14.63
N TRP A 200 -23.08 -21.70 13.73
CA TRP A 200 -23.51 -20.34 14.08
C TRP A 200 -25.03 -20.21 13.85
N THR A 201 -25.70 -19.61 14.82
CA THR A 201 -27.08 -19.17 14.65
C THR A 201 -27.16 -17.83 13.95
N ALA A 202 -28.27 -17.55 13.29
CA ALA A 202 -28.50 -16.23 12.68
C ALA A 202 -28.43 -15.08 13.71
N ALA A 203 -28.84 -15.33 14.95
CA ALA A 203 -28.79 -14.34 16.04
C ALA A 203 -27.33 -14.03 16.46
N GLU A 204 -26.50 -15.05 16.62
CA GLU A 204 -25.06 -14.89 16.93
C GLU A 204 -24.34 -14.14 15.82
N PHE A 205 -24.60 -14.51 14.56
CA PHE A 205 -23.99 -13.83 13.43
C PHE A 205 -24.45 -12.37 13.31
N SER A 206 -25.74 -12.12 13.52
CA SER A 206 -26.28 -10.75 13.55
C SER A 206 -25.63 -9.89 14.65
N ALA A 207 -25.43 -10.45 15.84
CA ALA A 207 -24.75 -9.76 16.93
C ALA A 207 -23.27 -9.49 16.60
N TYR A 208 -22.58 -10.44 15.95
CA TYR A 208 -21.21 -10.27 15.48
C TYR A 208 -21.09 -9.19 14.42
N THR A 209 -21.97 -9.22 13.39
CA THR A 209 -21.95 -8.21 12.32
C THR A 209 -22.30 -6.82 12.82
N ALA A 210 -23.23 -6.71 13.76
CA ALA A 210 -23.60 -5.44 14.37
C ALA A 210 -22.45 -4.79 15.15
N ASN A 211 -21.49 -5.58 15.64
CA ASN A 211 -20.32 -5.10 16.38
C ASN A 211 -19.21 -4.56 15.47
N LEU A 212 -19.23 -4.88 14.17
CA LEU A 212 -18.18 -4.53 13.22
C LEU A 212 -18.56 -3.34 12.33
N PRO A 213 -17.64 -2.39 12.08
CA PRO A 213 -17.88 -1.28 11.18
C PRO A 213 -18.01 -1.76 9.73
N ARG A 214 -18.86 -1.07 8.94
CA ARG A 214 -19.10 -1.46 7.53
C ARG A 214 -17.83 -1.62 6.67
N PRO A 215 -16.81 -0.73 6.76
CA PRO A 215 -15.60 -0.87 5.95
C PRO A 215 -14.79 -2.16 6.19
N TYR A 216 -15.00 -2.83 7.33
CA TYR A 216 -14.41 -4.13 7.61
C TYR A 216 -14.79 -5.18 6.55
N TRP A 217 -16.06 -5.20 6.13
CA TRP A 217 -16.59 -6.23 5.24
C TRP A 217 -16.13 -6.13 3.79
N THR A 218 -15.59 -5.00 3.37
CA THR A 218 -15.01 -4.80 2.04
C THR A 218 -13.51 -5.06 2.00
N GLY A 219 -12.90 -5.29 3.17
CA GLY A 219 -11.45 -5.34 3.34
C GLY A 219 -10.80 -6.69 3.18
N PHE A 220 -11.58 -7.78 3.21
CA PHE A 220 -11.05 -9.14 3.27
C PHE A 220 -11.89 -10.09 2.42
N ASP A 221 -11.29 -11.23 2.07
CA ASP A 221 -11.99 -12.33 1.40
C ASP A 221 -12.88 -13.10 2.40
N ALA A 222 -13.87 -13.84 1.91
CA ALA A 222 -14.87 -14.52 2.74
C ALA A 222 -14.28 -15.52 3.74
N ASP A 223 -13.23 -16.24 3.37
CA ASP A 223 -12.53 -17.19 4.24
C ASP A 223 -11.81 -16.50 5.40
N VAL A 224 -11.32 -15.26 5.19
CA VAL A 224 -10.74 -14.44 6.25
C VAL A 224 -11.83 -13.98 7.22
N HIS A 225 -12.99 -13.56 6.72
CA HIS A 225 -14.13 -13.20 7.57
C HIS A 225 -14.61 -14.37 8.43
N ILE A 226 -14.64 -15.61 7.88
CA ILE A 226 -14.97 -16.83 8.63
C ILE A 226 -13.98 -17.02 9.80
N ARG A 227 -12.68 -16.94 9.52
CA ARG A 227 -11.63 -17.04 10.56
C ARG A 227 -11.77 -15.98 11.65
N HIS A 228 -11.99 -14.73 11.25
CA HIS A 228 -12.18 -13.64 12.20
C HIS A 228 -13.40 -13.83 13.09
N ALA A 229 -14.51 -14.34 12.54
CA ALA A 229 -15.70 -14.67 13.31
C ALA A 229 -15.41 -15.77 14.35
N GLU A 230 -14.69 -16.83 13.95
CA GLU A 230 -14.28 -17.91 14.88
C GLU A 230 -13.31 -17.39 15.95
N MET A 231 -12.37 -16.51 15.61
CA MET A 231 -11.49 -15.86 16.60
C MET A 231 -12.28 -15.01 17.59
N ALA A 232 -13.23 -14.21 17.12
CA ALA A 232 -14.10 -13.39 17.97
C ALA A 232 -14.95 -14.26 18.91
N ARG A 233 -15.44 -15.41 18.44
CA ARG A 233 -16.16 -16.39 19.25
C ARG A 233 -15.27 -16.96 20.35
N ARG A 234 -14.06 -17.39 20.00
CA ARG A 234 -13.06 -17.92 20.95
C ARG A 234 -12.68 -16.87 21.99
N PHE A 235 -12.41 -15.64 21.58
CA PHE A 235 -12.06 -14.54 22.47
C PHE A 235 -13.12 -14.33 23.56
N ARG A 236 -14.40 -14.36 23.20
CA ARG A 236 -15.50 -14.22 24.16
C ARG A 236 -15.63 -15.43 25.11
N GLN A 237 -15.21 -16.62 24.67
CA GLN A 237 -15.35 -17.86 25.46
C GLN A 237 -14.19 -18.10 26.44
N LEU A 238 -12.97 -17.69 26.07
CA LEU A 238 -11.74 -18.05 26.78
C LEU A 238 -11.32 -17.03 27.83
N ASP A 239 -11.92 -15.84 27.84
CA ASP A 239 -11.52 -14.71 28.70
C ASP A 239 -10.01 -14.37 28.58
N GLU A 240 -9.43 -14.65 27.41
CA GLU A 240 -8.03 -14.33 27.11
C GLU A 240 -7.90 -12.89 26.65
N PRO A 241 -6.93 -12.11 27.18
CA PRO A 241 -6.79 -10.69 26.83
C PRO A 241 -6.30 -10.46 25.38
N LEU A 242 -5.78 -11.51 24.74
CA LEU A 242 -5.15 -11.45 23.42
C LEU A 242 -5.25 -12.79 22.70
N LEU A 243 -5.73 -12.78 21.49
CA LEU A 243 -5.61 -13.90 20.54
C LEU A 243 -4.74 -13.49 19.36
N ILE A 244 -3.86 -14.39 18.94
CA ILE A 244 -2.96 -14.22 17.78
C ILE A 244 -3.18 -15.39 16.85
N ASP A 245 -3.29 -15.10 15.55
CA ASP A 245 -3.39 -16.12 14.51
C ASP A 245 -2.53 -15.72 13.31
N PHE A 246 -1.88 -16.71 12.69
CA PHE A 246 -1.07 -16.55 11.49
C PHE A 246 -1.65 -17.34 10.33
N ARG A 247 -1.73 -16.71 9.16
CA ARG A 247 -2.14 -17.36 7.94
C ARG A 247 -1.19 -17.00 6.81
N GLN A 248 -0.72 -17.99 6.09
CA GLN A 248 0.04 -17.78 4.86
C GLN A 248 -0.91 -17.53 3.69
N ASP A 249 -0.67 -16.47 2.93
CA ASP A 249 -1.32 -16.20 1.64
C ASP A 249 -0.26 -16.27 0.51
N PRO A 250 -0.10 -17.43 -0.13
CA PRO A 250 0.87 -17.60 -1.20
C PRO A 250 0.58 -16.75 -2.45
N ALA A 251 -0.69 -16.43 -2.71
CA ALA A 251 -1.10 -15.64 -3.86
C ALA A 251 -0.64 -14.18 -3.73
N ARG A 252 -0.77 -13.61 -2.53
CA ARG A 252 -0.29 -12.25 -2.20
C ARG A 252 1.16 -12.22 -1.75
N LYS A 253 1.77 -13.39 -1.48
CA LYS A 253 3.11 -13.52 -0.88
C LYS A 253 3.24 -12.78 0.45
N VAL A 254 2.26 -12.91 1.29
CA VAL A 254 2.23 -12.34 2.64
C VAL A 254 1.89 -13.42 3.67
N THR A 255 2.30 -13.19 4.90
CA THR A 255 1.76 -13.88 6.07
C THR A 255 0.86 -12.90 6.79
N GLU A 256 -0.43 -13.20 6.85
CA GLU A 256 -1.39 -12.43 7.64
C GLU A 256 -1.18 -12.75 9.12
N LEU A 257 -0.97 -11.74 9.91
CA LEU A 257 -1.04 -11.78 11.37
C LEU A 257 -2.36 -11.14 11.77
N THR A 258 -3.27 -11.89 12.39
CA THR A 258 -4.47 -11.36 13.00
C THR A 258 -4.30 -11.29 14.51
N VAL A 259 -4.58 -10.13 15.07
CA VAL A 259 -4.58 -9.87 16.52
C VAL A 259 -5.97 -9.46 16.95
N PHE A 260 -6.55 -10.18 17.90
CA PHE A 260 -7.82 -9.84 18.53
C PHE A 260 -7.58 -9.55 20.01
N SER A 261 -7.95 -8.36 20.50
CA SER A 261 -7.74 -7.95 21.88
C SER A 261 -8.70 -6.83 22.29
N ILE A 262 -8.63 -6.39 23.53
CA ILE A 262 -9.24 -5.13 23.96
C ILE A 262 -8.40 -3.96 23.44
N ASP A 263 -9.06 -2.88 22.99
CA ASP A 263 -8.35 -1.68 22.52
C ASP A 263 -7.50 -1.06 23.62
N ASP A 264 -6.24 -0.85 23.31
CA ASP A 264 -5.28 -0.21 24.20
C ASP A 264 -4.39 0.76 23.42
N ALA A 265 -4.28 1.99 23.95
CA ALA A 265 -3.52 3.05 23.31
C ALA A 265 -2.08 2.63 23.02
N GLY A 266 -1.68 2.66 21.75
CA GLY A 266 -0.35 2.29 21.28
C GLY A 266 -0.13 0.78 21.07
N LEU A 267 -1.17 -0.05 21.11
CA LEU A 267 -1.08 -1.48 20.77
C LEU A 267 -0.43 -1.69 19.41
N PHE A 268 -0.89 -0.96 18.39
CA PHE A 268 -0.30 -1.02 17.04
C PHE A 268 1.22 -0.78 17.08
N SER A 269 1.67 0.26 17.78
CA SER A 269 3.10 0.57 17.84
C SER A 269 3.90 -0.54 18.55
N ARG A 270 3.35 -1.16 19.59
CA ARG A 270 4.00 -2.28 20.30
C ARG A 270 4.13 -3.51 19.39
N ILE A 271 3.07 -3.83 18.63
CA ILE A 271 3.10 -4.91 17.63
C ILE A 271 4.13 -4.60 16.53
N ALA A 272 4.12 -3.39 15.97
CA ALA A 272 5.09 -2.97 14.96
C ALA A 272 6.54 -3.06 15.48
N GLY A 273 6.75 -2.73 16.75
CA GLY A 273 8.05 -2.88 17.42
C GLY A 273 8.48 -4.33 17.56
N ALA A 274 7.58 -5.23 17.93
CA ALA A 274 7.85 -6.67 18.05
C ALA A 274 8.21 -7.29 16.68
N VAL A 275 7.45 -6.95 15.64
CA VAL A 275 7.69 -7.38 14.26
C VAL A 275 9.05 -6.89 13.75
N ALA A 276 9.33 -5.60 13.90
CA ALA A 276 10.60 -5.00 13.48
C ALA A 276 11.80 -5.57 14.25
N GLY A 277 11.64 -5.89 15.54
CA GLY A 277 12.67 -6.52 16.37
C GLY A 277 13.16 -7.87 15.84
N LEU A 278 12.29 -8.63 15.17
CA LEU A 278 12.61 -9.91 14.52
C LEU A 278 13.03 -9.81 13.06
N GLY A 279 13.05 -8.61 12.49
CA GLY A 279 13.46 -8.40 11.11
C GLY A 279 12.42 -8.70 10.06
N ILE A 280 11.20 -8.69 10.48
CA ILE A 280 10.04 -8.89 9.62
C ILE A 280 9.55 -7.52 9.13
N ASN A 281 9.12 -7.46 7.88
CA ASN A 281 8.54 -6.27 7.27
C ASN A 281 7.03 -6.29 7.39
N ILE A 282 6.41 -5.13 7.65
CA ILE A 282 4.98 -4.91 7.54
C ILE A 282 4.73 -4.22 6.19
N ALA A 283 4.02 -4.89 5.29
CA ALA A 283 3.63 -4.34 3.98
C ALA A 283 2.33 -3.52 4.06
N GLY A 284 1.51 -3.80 5.05
CA GLY A 284 0.27 -3.09 5.30
C GLY A 284 -0.37 -3.52 6.59
N ALA A 285 -1.30 -2.73 7.10
CA ALA A 285 -2.09 -3.07 8.26
C ALA A 285 -3.51 -2.51 8.13
N ARG A 286 -4.46 -3.23 8.70
CA ARG A 286 -5.85 -2.80 8.82
C ARG A 286 -6.30 -2.96 10.25
N ILE A 287 -6.76 -1.86 10.82
CA ILE A 287 -7.17 -1.76 12.21
C ILE A 287 -8.69 -1.67 12.25
N THR A 288 -9.33 -2.55 12.98
CA THR A 288 -10.78 -2.56 13.11
C THR A 288 -11.15 -2.46 14.59
N THR A 289 -11.56 -1.29 15.02
CA THR A 289 -12.13 -1.11 16.37
C THR A 289 -13.60 -1.48 16.32
N CYS A 290 -14.00 -2.45 17.13
CA CYS A 290 -15.36 -2.92 17.29
C CYS A 290 -16.15 -1.99 18.21
N LEU A 291 -17.51 -2.04 18.15
CA LEU A 291 -18.36 -1.19 18.98
C LEU A 291 -18.29 -1.55 20.46
N ASP A 292 -17.93 -2.77 20.81
CA ASP A 292 -17.75 -3.22 22.20
C ASP A 292 -16.37 -2.86 22.79
N GLY A 293 -15.53 -2.12 22.05
CA GLY A 293 -14.19 -1.72 22.47
C GLY A 293 -13.13 -2.81 22.26
N SER A 294 -13.45 -3.95 21.64
CA SER A 294 -12.44 -4.87 21.16
C SER A 294 -11.82 -4.39 19.86
N VAL A 295 -10.62 -4.87 19.52
CA VAL A 295 -9.95 -4.59 18.26
C VAL A 295 -9.62 -5.89 17.53
N LEU A 296 -9.75 -5.84 16.21
CA LEU A 296 -9.33 -6.85 15.28
C LEU A 296 -8.33 -6.20 14.31
N ASP A 297 -7.06 -6.45 14.56
CA ASP A 297 -5.96 -5.87 13.79
C ASP A 297 -5.35 -6.92 12.88
N VAL A 298 -5.22 -6.61 11.61
CA VAL A 298 -4.63 -7.50 10.61
C VAL A 298 -3.40 -6.84 10.01
N PHE A 299 -2.26 -7.52 10.11
CA PHE A 299 -0.99 -7.07 9.54
C PHE A 299 -0.57 -8.01 8.41
N MET A 300 -0.17 -7.43 7.29
CA MET A 300 0.41 -8.15 6.16
C MET A 300 1.91 -8.17 6.32
N LEU A 301 2.45 -9.32 6.70
CA LEU A 301 3.86 -9.52 7.02
C LEU A 301 4.62 -10.15 5.85
N GLN A 302 5.86 -9.73 5.68
CA GLN A 302 6.80 -10.31 4.71
C GLN A 302 8.19 -10.43 5.33
N THR A 303 8.98 -11.37 4.81
CA THR A 303 10.42 -11.41 5.06
C THR A 303 11.12 -10.21 4.39
N SER A 304 12.39 -9.98 4.69
CA SER A 304 13.19 -8.90 4.08
C SER A 304 13.30 -8.98 2.56
N ASP A 305 13.11 -10.15 1.98
CA ASP A 305 13.09 -10.42 0.53
C ASP A 305 11.67 -10.50 -0.06
N ASN A 306 10.67 -9.94 0.64
CA ASN A 306 9.27 -9.85 0.22
C ASN A 306 8.58 -11.20 -0.04
N GLN A 307 8.91 -12.21 0.76
CA GLN A 307 8.29 -13.53 0.71
C GLN A 307 7.42 -13.80 1.95
N ILE A 308 6.63 -14.86 1.89
CA ILE A 308 5.90 -15.38 3.06
C ILE A 308 6.89 -15.84 4.14
N ILE A 309 6.46 -15.77 5.38
CA ILE A 309 7.21 -16.32 6.51
C ILE A 309 6.84 -17.80 6.62
N ALA A 310 7.70 -18.67 6.09
CA ALA A 310 7.49 -20.11 6.10
C ALA A 310 8.06 -20.80 7.36
N ASP A 311 8.92 -20.11 8.10
CA ASP A 311 9.55 -20.64 9.33
C ASP A 311 8.58 -20.56 10.51
N GLU A 312 8.02 -21.71 10.92
CA GLU A 312 7.11 -21.82 12.05
C GLU A 312 7.76 -21.39 13.38
N ALA A 313 9.06 -21.69 13.58
CA ALA A 313 9.76 -21.26 14.77
C ALA A 313 9.91 -19.73 14.86
N LEU A 314 10.01 -19.06 13.71
CA LEU A 314 9.98 -17.59 13.65
C LEU A 314 8.58 -17.04 13.96
N LEU A 315 7.51 -17.70 13.48
CA LEU A 315 6.13 -17.33 13.80
C LEU A 315 5.83 -17.51 15.31
N ASP A 316 6.26 -18.61 15.91
CA ASP A 316 6.10 -18.84 17.35
C ASP A 316 6.85 -17.76 18.18
N ARG A 317 8.07 -17.43 17.79
CA ARG A 317 8.84 -16.34 18.44
C ARG A 317 8.16 -14.98 18.27
N LEU A 318 7.56 -14.74 17.10
CA LEU A 318 6.81 -13.52 16.85
C LEU A 318 5.57 -13.45 17.72
N GLY A 319 4.79 -14.53 17.79
CA GLY A 319 3.62 -14.62 18.68
C GLY A 319 3.97 -14.34 20.15
N ALA A 320 5.02 -14.98 20.65
CA ALA A 320 5.53 -14.74 22.01
C ALA A 320 5.99 -13.28 22.23
N SER A 321 6.66 -12.70 21.23
CA SER A 321 7.11 -11.30 21.28
C SER A 321 5.93 -10.32 21.30
N ILE A 322 4.89 -10.57 20.50
CA ILE A 322 3.67 -9.75 20.47
C ILE A 322 2.91 -9.87 21.78
N ALA A 323 2.72 -11.08 22.30
CA ALA A 323 2.05 -11.32 23.58
C ALA A 323 2.77 -10.60 24.73
N SER A 324 4.10 -10.67 24.77
CA SER A 324 4.92 -9.93 25.73
C SER A 324 4.77 -8.41 25.55
N ALA A 325 4.78 -7.91 24.33
CA ALA A 325 4.68 -6.48 24.03
C ALA A 325 3.27 -5.93 24.35
N ALA A 326 2.21 -6.71 24.12
CA ALA A 326 0.84 -6.31 24.45
C ALA A 326 0.63 -6.17 25.98
N ASN A 327 1.21 -7.07 26.76
CA ASN A 327 1.03 -7.14 28.22
C ASN A 327 2.03 -6.28 29.02
N SER A 328 3.02 -5.67 28.38
CA SER A 328 4.07 -4.95 29.10
C SER A 328 4.37 -3.59 28.52
N THR A 329 4.85 -2.70 29.38
CA THR A 329 5.57 -1.48 29.00
C THR A 329 6.95 -1.75 28.42
N SER A 330 7.25 -3.00 28.00
CA SER A 330 8.55 -3.39 27.49
C SER A 330 8.87 -2.65 26.19
N ARG A 331 10.06 -2.07 26.13
CA ARG A 331 10.49 -1.21 25.02
C ARG A 331 11.30 -2.06 24.03
N PRO A 332 10.88 -2.24 22.77
CA PRO A 332 11.65 -2.98 21.76
C PRO A 332 12.95 -2.26 21.34
N GLN A 333 13.31 -1.17 22.03
CA GLN A 333 14.39 -0.26 21.65
C GLN A 333 15.78 -0.91 21.57
N ALA A 334 16.08 -1.90 22.41
CA ALA A 334 17.40 -2.55 22.40
C ALA A 334 17.65 -3.35 21.10
N ALA A 335 16.69 -4.22 20.73
CA ALA A 335 16.78 -5.01 19.50
C ALA A 335 16.80 -4.13 18.23
N LEU A 336 16.02 -3.05 18.22
CA LEU A 336 16.00 -2.09 17.11
C LEU A 336 17.31 -1.32 16.99
N ARG A 337 17.95 -0.96 18.14
CA ARG A 337 19.26 -0.30 18.16
C ARG A 337 20.37 -1.21 17.62
N GLU A 338 20.40 -2.46 18.02
CA GLU A 338 21.35 -3.45 17.54
C GLU A 338 21.24 -3.64 16.00
N ARG A 339 20.02 -3.74 15.49
CA ARG A 339 19.78 -3.84 14.05
C ARG A 339 20.19 -2.59 13.29
N TRP A 340 19.97 -1.40 13.84
CA TRP A 340 20.48 -0.16 13.25
C TRP A 340 22.00 -0.16 13.15
N GLN A 341 22.70 -0.59 14.19
CA GLN A 341 24.16 -0.66 14.20
C GLN A 341 24.71 -1.67 13.21
N SER A 342 23.97 -2.73 12.87
CA SER A 342 24.37 -3.74 11.90
C SER A 342 24.29 -3.31 10.45
N LEU A 343 23.62 -2.18 10.13
CA LEU A 343 23.52 -1.67 8.78
C LEU A 343 24.85 -1.11 8.27
N PRO A 344 25.18 -1.27 6.95
CA PRO A 344 26.36 -0.67 6.37
C PRO A 344 26.39 0.85 6.55
N GLU A 345 27.58 1.41 6.81
CA GLU A 345 27.75 2.84 7.12
C GLU A 345 27.20 3.75 5.99
N ARG A 346 27.43 3.38 4.72
CA ARG A 346 26.89 4.13 3.57
C ARG A 346 25.36 4.21 3.60
N VAL A 347 24.70 3.14 4.06
CA VAL A 347 23.25 3.08 4.20
C VAL A 347 22.79 3.98 5.33
N ARG A 348 23.52 4.04 6.43
CA ARG A 348 23.22 4.88 7.60
C ARG A 348 23.36 6.39 7.34
N HIS A 349 24.14 6.81 6.34
CA HIS A 349 24.44 8.23 6.07
C HIS A 349 23.90 8.75 4.71
N MET A 350 23.11 7.95 3.99
CA MET A 350 22.51 8.39 2.71
C MET A 350 21.47 9.48 2.94
N PRO A 351 21.60 10.70 2.37
CA PRO A 351 20.64 11.77 2.57
C PRO A 351 19.36 11.49 1.78
N VAL A 352 18.27 11.19 2.47
CA VAL A 352 16.92 11.12 1.90
C VAL A 352 16.09 12.21 2.58
N PRO A 353 15.61 13.22 1.84
CA PRO A 353 14.78 14.27 2.42
C PRO A 353 13.50 13.69 3.02
N SER A 354 13.25 14.01 4.29
CA SER A 354 12.02 13.62 4.97
C SER A 354 10.90 14.60 4.63
N ARG A 355 9.69 14.09 4.42
CA ARG A 355 8.51 14.88 4.12
C ARG A 355 7.30 14.28 4.79
N VAL A 356 6.47 15.11 5.41
CA VAL A 356 5.17 14.73 5.98
C VAL A 356 4.09 15.58 5.33
N MET A 357 3.09 14.91 4.76
CA MET A 357 1.91 15.54 4.19
C MET A 357 0.67 15.10 4.95
N LEU A 358 -0.21 16.05 5.26
CA LEU A 358 -1.52 15.80 5.84
C LEU A 358 -2.59 16.30 4.87
N SER A 359 -3.64 15.50 4.68
CA SER A 359 -4.72 15.83 3.75
C SER A 359 -6.06 15.31 4.25
N ASN A 360 -7.06 16.19 4.26
CA ASN A 360 -8.48 15.84 4.47
C ASN A 360 -9.25 15.74 3.14
N LYS A 361 -8.54 15.86 2.00
CA LYS A 361 -9.16 15.80 0.66
C LYS A 361 -9.17 14.38 0.08
N ILE A 362 -8.23 13.53 0.52
CA ILE A 362 -8.03 12.17 -0.01
C ILE A 362 -9.12 11.22 0.49
N SER A 363 -9.55 11.37 1.74
CA SER A 363 -10.65 10.61 2.34
C SER A 363 -11.75 11.56 2.81
N SER A 364 -12.99 11.10 2.78
CA SER A 364 -14.15 11.85 3.32
C SER A 364 -14.29 11.71 4.83
N THR A 365 -13.64 10.71 5.44
CA THR A 365 -13.85 10.32 6.85
C THR A 365 -12.58 10.31 7.68
N HIS A 366 -11.38 10.36 7.07
CA HIS A 366 -10.09 10.27 7.74
C HIS A 366 -9.16 11.42 7.35
N THR A 367 -8.33 11.85 8.28
CA THR A 367 -7.13 12.62 7.93
C THR A 367 -6.08 11.65 7.41
N VAL A 368 -5.59 11.88 6.21
CA VAL A 368 -4.54 11.05 5.59
C VAL A 368 -3.19 11.68 5.89
N VAL A 369 -2.32 10.90 6.51
CA VAL A 369 -0.95 11.28 6.88
C VAL A 369 0.01 10.48 6.02
N GLU A 370 0.68 11.12 5.06
CA GLU A 370 1.73 10.53 4.25
C GLU A 370 3.09 10.92 4.80
N VAL A 371 3.90 9.93 5.13
CA VAL A 371 5.25 10.09 5.66
C VAL A 371 6.23 9.52 4.66
N ASN A 372 7.12 10.38 4.15
CA ASN A 372 8.18 10.00 3.23
C ASN A 372 9.53 10.26 3.89
N GLY A 373 10.46 9.35 3.72
CA GLY A 373 11.80 9.54 4.26
C GLY A 373 12.68 8.35 4.00
N ARG A 374 13.74 8.27 4.76
CA ARG A 374 14.66 7.16 4.73
C ARG A 374 14.11 5.99 5.55
N ASP A 375 14.26 4.77 5.01
CA ASP A 375 13.95 3.56 5.76
C ASP A 375 15.02 3.23 6.80
N PHE A 376 14.57 2.79 7.96
CA PHE A 376 15.45 2.26 9.01
C PHE A 376 14.67 1.33 9.97
N PRO A 377 15.36 0.37 10.62
CA PRO A 377 14.73 -0.55 11.57
C PRO A 377 13.95 0.18 12.66
N GLY A 378 12.66 -0.12 12.77
CA GLY A 378 11.77 0.47 13.76
C GLY A 378 11.18 1.83 13.38
N LEU A 379 11.34 2.30 12.15
CA LEU A 379 10.70 3.55 11.69
C LEU A 379 9.18 3.50 11.90
N LEU A 380 8.52 2.45 11.43
CA LEU A 380 7.07 2.28 11.60
C LEU A 380 6.65 2.30 13.08
N PHE A 381 7.40 1.63 13.97
CA PHE A 381 7.20 1.71 15.42
C PHE A 381 7.25 3.16 15.94
N ARG A 382 8.24 3.93 15.51
CA ARG A 382 8.40 5.33 15.97
C ARG A 382 7.30 6.25 15.43
N ILE A 383 6.91 6.09 14.16
CA ILE A 383 5.83 6.86 13.55
C ILE A 383 4.52 6.56 14.27
N THR A 384 4.17 5.28 14.42
CA THR A 384 2.90 4.88 15.04
C THR A 384 2.84 5.23 16.51
N LYS A 385 3.97 5.18 17.22
CA LYS A 385 4.09 5.68 18.58
C LYS A 385 3.84 7.18 18.66
N ALA A 386 4.44 7.96 17.77
CA ALA A 386 4.21 9.42 17.72
C ALA A 386 2.75 9.76 17.40
N LEU A 387 2.10 9.02 16.50
CA LEU A 387 0.67 9.18 16.21
C LEU A 387 -0.19 8.90 17.45
N ALA A 388 0.09 7.83 18.18
CA ALA A 388 -0.61 7.50 19.42
C ALA A 388 -0.39 8.56 20.52
N GLU A 389 0.85 9.05 20.71
CA GLU A 389 1.17 10.13 21.65
C GLU A 389 0.44 11.44 21.32
N LEU A 390 0.15 11.68 20.03
CA LEU A 390 -0.63 12.82 19.55
C LEU A 390 -2.15 12.61 19.66
N GLY A 391 -2.60 11.49 20.22
CA GLY A 391 -4.02 11.16 20.34
C GLY A 391 -4.69 10.88 18.99
N LEU A 392 -3.97 10.27 18.07
CA LEU A 392 -4.49 9.86 16.77
C LEU A 392 -4.68 8.34 16.73
N GLN A 393 -5.85 7.92 16.29
CA GLN A 393 -6.22 6.52 16.08
C GLN A 393 -5.98 6.15 14.62
N ILE A 394 -5.16 5.13 14.38
CA ILE A 394 -4.89 4.59 13.04
C ILE A 394 -6.02 3.62 12.70
N GLN A 395 -6.62 3.77 11.51
CA GLN A 395 -7.63 2.84 10.98
C GLN A 395 -7.07 1.95 9.88
N THR A 396 -6.24 2.52 9.02
CA THR A 396 -5.55 1.78 7.95
C THR A 396 -4.14 2.33 7.82
N ALA A 397 -3.19 1.45 7.55
CA ALA A 397 -1.82 1.83 7.20
C ALA A 397 -1.38 1.06 5.96
N THR A 398 -0.79 1.79 5.02
CA THR A 398 -0.09 1.21 3.85
C THR A 398 1.38 1.55 3.97
N VAL A 399 2.22 0.55 3.99
CA VAL A 399 3.67 0.67 4.13
C VAL A 399 4.34 0.27 2.83
N SER A 400 5.16 1.15 2.28
CA SER A 400 5.82 0.90 0.99
C SER A 400 7.28 1.32 1.04
N THR A 401 8.18 0.37 0.82
CA THR A 401 9.62 0.63 0.75
C THR A 401 10.11 0.54 -0.69
N TYR A 402 10.86 1.54 -1.12
CA TYR A 402 11.47 1.67 -2.44
C TYR A 402 12.99 1.86 -2.29
N GLY A 403 13.74 0.75 -2.20
CA GLY A 403 15.15 0.78 -1.86
C GLY A 403 15.37 1.32 -0.44
N GLU A 404 16.06 2.45 -0.32
CA GLU A 404 16.35 3.12 0.96
C GLU A 404 15.26 4.15 1.37
N ARG A 405 14.17 4.23 0.63
CA ARG A 405 13.09 5.21 0.83
C ARG A 405 11.80 4.53 1.19
N VAL A 406 11.11 5.06 2.20
CA VAL A 406 9.74 4.69 2.54
C VAL A 406 8.74 5.73 2.08
N VAL A 407 7.55 5.25 1.83
CA VAL A 407 6.33 6.04 1.67
C VAL A 407 5.24 5.32 2.46
N ASP A 408 5.00 5.77 3.68
CA ASP A 408 4.00 5.21 4.57
C ASP A 408 2.79 6.15 4.62
N VAL A 409 1.61 5.58 4.49
CA VAL A 409 0.35 6.34 4.50
C VAL A 409 -0.56 5.79 5.59
N PHE A 410 -0.99 6.68 6.47
CA PHE A 410 -1.87 6.36 7.60
C PHE A 410 -3.20 7.09 7.45
N TYR A 411 -4.29 6.38 7.56
CA TYR A 411 -5.64 6.92 7.69
C TYR A 411 -5.96 7.03 9.17
N VAL A 412 -6.04 8.26 9.68
CA VAL A 412 -6.17 8.51 11.11
C VAL A 412 -7.42 9.33 11.43
N LYS A 413 -7.90 9.15 12.66
CA LYS A 413 -8.93 9.97 13.30
C LYS A 413 -8.40 10.51 14.63
N ASP A 414 -9.02 11.57 15.13
CA ASP A 414 -8.78 12.02 16.49
C ASP A 414 -9.49 11.11 17.52
N LEU A 415 -9.31 11.40 18.80
CA LEU A 415 -9.94 10.64 19.90
C LEU A 415 -11.48 10.70 19.88
N PHE A 416 -12.08 11.61 19.12
CA PHE A 416 -13.52 11.74 18.94
C PHE A 416 -14.03 11.02 17.69
N GLY A 417 -13.13 10.35 16.95
CA GLY A 417 -13.46 9.65 15.71
C GLY A 417 -13.64 10.58 14.50
N LEU A 418 -13.10 11.78 14.53
CA LEU A 418 -13.24 12.82 13.50
C LEU A 418 -11.91 13.09 12.77
N GLN A 419 -12.02 13.73 11.60
CA GLN A 419 -10.87 14.30 10.90
C GLN A 419 -10.29 15.48 11.71
N VAL A 420 -8.97 15.66 11.63
CA VAL A 420 -8.28 16.80 12.23
C VAL A 420 -8.35 17.99 11.27
N HIS A 421 -9.16 18.98 11.58
CA HIS A 421 -9.32 20.19 10.75
C HIS A 421 -8.55 21.40 11.25
N ASN A 422 -8.09 21.40 12.50
CA ASN A 422 -7.38 22.52 13.10
C ASN A 422 -5.96 22.60 12.55
N GLU A 423 -5.63 23.66 11.81
CA GLU A 423 -4.34 23.87 11.16
C GLU A 423 -3.16 23.84 12.15
N ALA A 424 -3.31 24.47 13.32
CA ALA A 424 -2.26 24.45 14.34
C ALA A 424 -1.98 23.02 14.85
N ARG A 425 -3.01 22.21 14.98
CA ARG A 425 -2.87 20.79 15.35
C ARG A 425 -2.24 19.97 14.21
N LEU A 426 -2.59 20.25 12.95
CA LEU A 426 -1.94 19.64 11.77
C LEU A 426 -0.45 19.98 11.73
N ASP A 427 -0.05 21.21 12.05
CA ASP A 427 1.35 21.61 12.11
C ASP A 427 2.12 20.94 13.25
N VAL A 428 1.50 20.76 14.41
CA VAL A 428 2.08 19.99 15.53
C VAL A 428 2.32 18.54 15.11
N ILE A 429 1.34 17.91 14.45
CA ILE A 429 1.45 16.53 13.94
C ILE A 429 2.61 16.43 12.94
N ARG A 430 2.64 17.36 11.96
CA ARG A 430 3.70 17.40 10.94
C ARG A 430 5.09 17.53 11.57
N THR A 431 5.26 18.47 12.50
CA THR A 431 6.53 18.72 13.18
C THR A 431 6.98 17.50 13.98
N ARG A 432 6.08 16.90 14.76
CA ARG A 432 6.40 15.73 15.59
C ARG A 432 6.80 14.51 14.75
N LEU A 433 6.16 14.29 13.60
CA LEU A 433 6.49 13.19 12.69
C LEU A 433 7.82 13.45 11.95
N LEU A 434 8.15 14.67 11.58
CA LEU A 434 9.46 15.00 11.01
C LEU A 434 10.60 14.73 12.02
N GLN A 435 10.40 15.03 13.30
CA GLN A 435 11.38 14.75 14.37
C GLN A 435 11.70 13.25 14.53
N VAL A 436 10.80 12.35 14.07
CA VAL A 436 11.07 10.89 14.08
C VAL A 436 12.30 10.55 13.25
N PHE A 437 12.56 11.31 12.19
CA PHE A 437 13.72 11.11 11.32
C PHE A 437 14.99 11.79 11.86
N ASP A 438 14.86 12.89 12.60
CA ASP A 438 16.01 13.65 13.12
C ASP A 438 16.74 12.91 14.23
N HIS A 439 16.00 12.21 15.12
CA HIS A 439 16.56 11.43 16.24
C HIS A 439 17.32 10.16 15.83
N VAL A 440 17.43 9.84 14.55
CA VAL A 440 18.26 8.74 14.06
C VAL A 440 19.75 9.09 14.16
N SER A 441 20.10 10.38 14.05
CA SER A 441 21.47 10.86 14.21
C SER A 441 21.97 10.82 15.66
N GLU A 442 21.09 11.06 16.63
CA GLU A 442 21.45 11.09 18.06
C GLU A 442 21.53 9.71 18.72
N ALA A 443 20.92 8.67 18.14
CA ALA A 443 21.01 7.29 18.65
C ALA A 443 22.28 6.57 18.17
N ALA A 444 23.11 7.24 17.37
CA ALA A 444 24.39 6.74 16.87
C ALA A 444 25.61 7.24 17.69
N GLU A 445 25.42 8.21 18.59
CA GLU A 445 26.37 8.61 19.64
C GLU A 445 26.02 7.93 20.98
#